data_4aa341d89ead8212cc87c40eb3b115eb
#
_entry.id   4aa341d89ead8212cc87c40eb3b115eb
#
_cell.length_a   1.000
_cell.length_b   1.000
_cell.length_c   1.000
_cell.angle_alpha   90.00
_cell.angle_beta   90.00
_cell.angle_gamma   90.00
#
_symmetry.space_group_name_H-M   'P 1'
#
loop_
_entity.id
_entity.type
_entity.pdbx_description
1 polymer ?
#
loop_
_entity_poly.entity_id
_entity_poly.type
_entity_poly.pdbx_seq_one_letter_code
_entity_poly.pdbx_strand_id
1 'polypeptide(L)'
;MDLFAKKGFRGTTTRDLASQADVNEAIIFRHFNNKEELYSAILEHKAAEEHGPKMEELERLAKEGDDEKFFMALGRAFLARHEEDTTFFRLLLFSALEGHQLSDMFVASMSARKPMFNYIQQRIDEGVFRPMNPQLAARAFFGMFASFVLWQEIFGFKKTQPYESEEVVRTFVSIFLKGMSNASS
;
A
#
# COMPACT_ATOMS: atom_id res chain seq x y z
N MET A 1 -2.30 -18.20 -1.14
CA MET A 1 -1.97 -16.87 -0.58
C MET A 1 -1.99 -16.87 0.94
N ASP A 2 -3.06 -17.29 1.56
CA ASP A 2 -3.28 -17.23 3.02
C ASP A 2 -2.20 -17.91 3.86
N LEU A 3 -1.62 -19.01 3.37
CA LEU A 3 -0.53 -19.70 4.08
C LEU A 3 0.72 -18.82 4.18
N PHE A 4 1.11 -18.19 3.09
CA PHE A 4 2.25 -17.27 3.11
C PHE A 4 1.99 -16.03 3.98
N ALA A 5 0.77 -15.51 3.96
CA ALA A 5 0.39 -14.38 4.82
C ALA A 5 0.29 -14.75 6.32
N LYS A 6 0.13 -16.04 6.64
CA LYS A 6 0.04 -16.54 8.02
C LYS A 6 1.37 -17.04 8.56
N LYS A 7 2.18 -17.72 7.73
CA LYS A 7 3.37 -18.44 8.16
C LYS A 7 4.69 -17.85 7.61
N GLY A 8 4.62 -16.85 6.73
CA GLY A 8 5.75 -16.34 5.98
C GLY A 8 6.20 -17.30 4.87
N PHE A 9 7.22 -16.86 4.11
CA PHE A 9 7.80 -17.67 3.05
C PHE A 9 8.49 -18.92 3.62
N ARG A 10 9.35 -18.75 4.65
CA ARG A 10 10.11 -19.85 5.25
C ARG A 10 9.23 -20.88 5.97
N GLY A 11 8.15 -20.41 6.61
CA GLY A 11 7.22 -21.26 7.36
C GLY A 11 6.20 -22.00 6.49
N THR A 12 6.15 -21.78 5.18
CA THR A 12 5.20 -22.42 4.26
C THR A 12 5.93 -23.43 3.39
N THR A 13 5.44 -24.68 3.34
CA THR A 13 5.97 -25.72 2.45
C THR A 13 5.15 -25.84 1.17
N THR A 14 5.75 -26.37 0.10
CA THR A 14 5.03 -26.66 -1.16
C THR A 14 3.93 -27.69 -0.96
N ARG A 15 4.13 -28.62 -0.02
CA ARG A 15 3.12 -29.61 0.38
C ARG A 15 1.91 -28.94 1.04
N ASP A 16 2.11 -27.94 1.92
CA ASP A 16 1.03 -27.16 2.53
C ASP A 16 0.22 -26.44 1.45
N LEU A 17 0.91 -25.84 0.47
CA LEU A 17 0.28 -25.13 -0.64
C LEU A 17 -0.53 -26.06 -1.53
N ALA A 18 0.03 -27.22 -1.88
CA ALA A 18 -0.65 -28.24 -2.68
C ALA A 18 -1.89 -28.77 -1.96
N SER A 19 -1.76 -29.04 -0.66
CA SER A 19 -2.90 -29.49 0.17
C SER A 19 -4.01 -28.43 0.25
N GLN A 20 -3.66 -27.15 0.40
CA GLN A 20 -4.66 -26.08 0.45
C GLN A 20 -5.35 -25.86 -0.89
N ALA A 21 -4.64 -26.09 -2.01
CA ALA A 21 -5.18 -25.96 -3.36
C ALA A 21 -5.89 -27.22 -3.86
N ASP A 22 -5.95 -28.28 -3.04
CA ASP A 22 -6.50 -29.59 -3.41
C ASP A 22 -5.85 -30.18 -4.67
N VAL A 23 -4.54 -30.04 -4.78
CA VAL A 23 -3.72 -30.60 -5.86
C VAL A 23 -2.52 -31.36 -5.29
N ASN A 24 -1.80 -32.11 -6.12
CA ASN A 24 -0.51 -32.65 -5.72
C ASN A 24 0.64 -31.68 -6.01
N GLU A 25 1.79 -31.82 -5.32
CA GLU A 25 2.95 -30.96 -5.50
C GLU A 25 3.47 -30.96 -6.95
N ALA A 26 3.31 -32.06 -7.69
CA ALA A 26 3.76 -32.17 -9.08
C ALA A 26 3.02 -31.16 -9.99
N ILE A 27 1.78 -30.82 -9.67
CA ILE A 27 1.02 -29.81 -10.41
C ILE A 27 1.63 -28.43 -10.19
N ILE A 28 2.01 -28.11 -8.95
CA ILE A 28 2.68 -26.83 -8.65
C ILE A 28 3.99 -26.73 -9.44
N PHE A 29 4.84 -27.79 -9.40
CA PHE A 29 6.12 -27.81 -10.09
C PHE A 29 6.04 -27.91 -11.62
N ARG A 30 4.85 -28.18 -12.19
CA ARG A 30 4.61 -28.05 -13.63
C ARG A 30 4.51 -26.58 -14.08
N HIS A 31 4.12 -25.68 -13.18
CA HIS A 31 3.87 -24.26 -13.47
C HIS A 31 4.97 -23.36 -12.91
N PHE A 32 5.64 -23.79 -11.84
CA PHE A 32 6.65 -23.00 -11.14
C PHE A 32 7.87 -23.87 -10.85
N ASN A 33 9.05 -23.40 -11.18
CA ASN A 33 10.29 -24.17 -11.01
C ASN A 33 10.63 -24.37 -9.51
N ASN A 34 10.23 -23.43 -8.66
CA ASN A 34 10.49 -23.45 -7.23
C ASN A 34 9.43 -22.63 -6.46
N LYS A 35 9.52 -22.67 -5.14
CA LYS A 35 8.60 -21.94 -4.24
C LYS A 35 8.77 -20.43 -4.35
N GLU A 36 9.96 -19.95 -4.65
CA GLU A 36 10.29 -18.54 -4.86
C GLU A 36 9.53 -17.97 -6.05
N GLU A 37 9.52 -18.68 -7.17
CA GLU A 37 8.80 -18.28 -8.38
C GLU A 37 7.29 -18.24 -8.15
N LEU A 38 6.72 -19.23 -7.48
CA LEU A 38 5.31 -19.21 -7.06
C LEU A 38 5.00 -18.02 -6.16
N TYR A 39 5.87 -17.74 -5.19
CA TYR A 39 5.68 -16.61 -4.27
C TYR A 39 5.74 -15.27 -5.01
N SER A 40 6.69 -15.11 -5.92
CA SER A 40 6.80 -13.91 -6.78
C SER A 40 5.54 -13.70 -7.61
N ALA A 41 5.05 -14.76 -8.28
CA ALA A 41 3.85 -14.70 -9.09
C ALA A 41 2.60 -14.31 -8.27
N ILE A 42 2.50 -14.79 -7.03
CA ILE A 42 1.42 -14.42 -6.10
C ILE A 42 1.48 -12.92 -5.76
N LEU A 43 2.67 -12.39 -5.49
CA LEU A 43 2.84 -10.97 -5.17
C LEU A 43 2.59 -10.06 -6.37
N GLU A 44 3.07 -10.47 -7.56
CA GLU A 44 2.79 -9.76 -8.81
C GLU A 44 1.30 -9.70 -9.10
N HIS A 45 0.61 -10.83 -8.95
CA HIS A 45 -0.84 -10.90 -9.14
C HIS A 45 -1.58 -9.98 -8.17
N LYS A 46 -1.22 -10.01 -6.88
CA LYS A 46 -1.82 -9.13 -5.86
C LYS A 46 -1.47 -7.66 -6.06
N ALA A 47 -0.29 -7.35 -6.54
CA ALA A 47 0.11 -5.98 -6.85
C ALA A 47 -0.63 -5.42 -8.07
N ALA A 48 -1.00 -6.28 -9.02
CA ALA A 48 -1.73 -5.93 -10.23
C ALA A 48 -3.24 -5.77 -10.00
N GLU A 49 -3.79 -6.24 -8.87
CA GLU A 49 -5.19 -5.97 -8.51
C GLU A 49 -5.39 -4.46 -8.36
N GLU A 50 -6.25 -3.88 -9.19
CA GLU A 50 -6.56 -2.44 -9.14
C GLU A 50 -7.38 -2.10 -7.89
N HIS A 51 -6.74 -1.44 -6.93
CA HIS A 51 -7.36 -0.99 -5.68
C HIS A 51 -7.11 0.51 -5.41
N GLY A 52 -6.69 1.24 -6.44
CA GLY A 52 -6.46 2.69 -6.35
C GLY A 52 -7.66 3.51 -6.81
N PRO A 53 -7.69 4.81 -6.52
CA PRO A 53 -8.62 5.72 -7.17
C PRO A 53 -8.35 5.68 -8.67
N LYS A 54 -9.42 5.82 -9.49
CA LYS A 54 -9.26 5.84 -10.94
C LYS A 54 -8.29 6.95 -11.33
N MET A 55 -7.35 6.66 -12.21
CA MET A 55 -6.34 7.64 -12.65
C MET A 55 -7.01 8.91 -13.19
N GLU A 56 -8.10 8.75 -13.93
CA GLU A 56 -8.90 9.86 -14.46
C GLU A 56 -9.43 10.79 -13.36
N GLU A 57 -9.86 10.24 -12.23
CA GLU A 57 -10.33 11.01 -11.08
C GLU A 57 -9.18 11.80 -10.44
N LEU A 58 -8.03 11.18 -10.23
CA LEU A 58 -6.86 11.86 -9.69
C LEU A 58 -6.36 12.96 -10.61
N GLU A 59 -6.33 12.73 -11.93
CA GLU A 59 -5.95 13.75 -12.92
C GLU A 59 -6.92 14.92 -12.93
N ARG A 60 -8.22 14.67 -12.80
CA ARG A 60 -9.24 15.70 -12.70
C ARG A 60 -9.04 16.55 -11.45
N LEU A 61 -8.92 15.91 -10.28
CA LEU A 61 -8.71 16.59 -9.00
C LEU A 61 -7.40 17.41 -8.99
N ALA A 62 -6.35 16.88 -9.61
CA ALA A 62 -5.08 17.57 -9.76
C ALA A 62 -5.22 18.83 -10.63
N LYS A 63 -5.98 18.76 -11.73
CA LYS A 63 -6.26 19.92 -12.60
C LYS A 63 -7.14 20.99 -11.94
N GLU A 64 -8.07 20.56 -11.08
CA GLU A 64 -8.92 21.46 -10.30
C GLU A 64 -8.14 22.13 -9.15
N GLY A 65 -6.97 21.60 -8.78
CA GLY A 65 -6.17 22.11 -7.66
C GLY A 65 -6.82 21.88 -6.29
N ASP A 66 -7.75 20.92 -6.20
CA ASP A 66 -8.43 20.56 -4.95
C ASP A 66 -7.57 19.58 -4.14
N ASP A 67 -6.63 20.16 -3.40
CA ASP A 67 -5.67 19.39 -2.60
C ASP A 67 -6.36 18.45 -1.62
N GLU A 68 -7.42 18.92 -0.95
CA GLU A 68 -8.12 18.12 0.04
C GLU A 68 -8.75 16.89 -0.60
N LYS A 69 -9.53 17.05 -1.66
CA LYS A 69 -10.16 15.92 -2.35
C LYS A 69 -9.14 14.97 -2.96
N PHE A 70 -8.04 15.48 -3.51
CA PHE A 70 -6.96 14.65 -4.07
C PHE A 70 -6.38 13.71 -3.02
N PHE A 71 -5.97 14.24 -1.86
CA PHE A 71 -5.41 13.41 -0.79
C PHE A 71 -6.46 12.56 -0.08
N MET A 72 -7.70 13.03 0.04
CA MET A 72 -8.82 12.22 0.54
C MET A 72 -9.07 10.98 -0.34
N ALA A 73 -9.06 11.14 -1.66
CA ALA A 73 -9.25 10.02 -2.60
C ALA A 73 -8.13 8.96 -2.43
N LEU A 74 -6.87 9.40 -2.30
CA LEU A 74 -5.75 8.50 -2.06
C LEU A 74 -5.85 7.77 -0.71
N GLY A 75 -6.20 8.50 0.36
CA GLY A 75 -6.34 7.92 1.69
C GLY A 75 -7.47 6.89 1.79
N ARG A 76 -8.65 7.21 1.22
CA ARG A 76 -9.79 6.29 1.15
C ARG A 76 -9.44 5.01 0.40
N ALA A 77 -8.83 5.13 -0.77
CA ALA A 77 -8.44 3.96 -1.55
C ALA A 77 -7.40 3.09 -0.82
N PHE A 78 -6.47 3.72 -0.09
CA PHE A 78 -5.49 2.98 0.71
C PHE A 78 -6.16 2.19 1.82
N LEU A 79 -7.06 2.81 2.62
CA LEU A 79 -7.74 2.12 3.72
C LEU A 79 -8.69 1.05 3.21
N ALA A 80 -9.54 1.35 2.22
CA ALA A 80 -10.49 0.39 1.66
C ALA A 80 -9.81 -0.92 1.22
N ARG A 81 -8.67 -0.81 0.53
CA ARG A 81 -7.88 -1.99 0.14
C ARG A 81 -7.49 -2.87 1.33
N HIS A 82 -7.10 -2.28 2.46
CA HIS A 82 -6.55 -3.01 3.61
C HIS A 82 -7.61 -3.43 4.62
N GLU A 83 -8.79 -2.82 4.58
CA GLU A 83 -9.95 -3.25 5.37
C GLU A 83 -10.58 -4.53 4.83
N GLU A 84 -10.60 -4.67 3.50
CA GLU A 84 -11.14 -5.86 2.84
C GLU A 84 -10.17 -7.04 2.95
N ASP A 85 -8.88 -6.81 2.73
CA ASP A 85 -7.87 -7.87 2.71
C ASP A 85 -6.48 -7.38 3.15
N THR A 86 -6.04 -7.81 4.31
CA THR A 86 -4.67 -7.54 4.81
C THR A 86 -3.62 -8.48 4.27
N THR A 87 -3.99 -9.47 3.47
CA THR A 87 -3.09 -10.53 3.00
C THR A 87 -1.86 -9.96 2.30
N PHE A 88 -2.06 -9.01 1.40
CA PHE A 88 -0.94 -8.37 0.68
C PHE A 88 0.00 -7.61 1.62
N PHE A 89 -0.54 -6.87 2.58
CA PHE A 89 0.26 -6.13 3.57
C PHE A 89 1.10 -7.07 4.44
N ARG A 90 0.52 -8.21 4.86
CA ARG A 90 1.23 -9.26 5.60
C ARG A 90 2.34 -9.91 4.77
N LEU A 91 2.07 -10.20 3.50
CA LEU A 91 3.07 -10.75 2.58
C LEU A 91 4.27 -9.82 2.42
N LEU A 92 4.03 -8.50 2.29
CA LEU A 92 5.09 -7.51 2.22
C LEU A 92 5.91 -7.44 3.50
N LEU A 93 5.26 -7.46 4.67
CA LEU A 93 5.96 -7.46 5.96
C LEU A 93 6.84 -8.71 6.11
N PHE A 94 6.31 -9.90 5.84
CA PHE A 94 7.09 -11.13 5.89
C PHE A 94 8.27 -11.11 4.91
N SER A 95 8.03 -10.68 3.67
CA SER A 95 9.08 -10.53 2.66
C SER A 95 10.22 -9.62 3.15
N ALA A 96 9.88 -8.47 3.72
CA ALA A 96 10.86 -7.53 4.24
C ALA A 96 11.65 -8.10 5.43
N LEU A 97 10.96 -8.74 6.39
CA LEU A 97 11.58 -9.33 7.58
C LEU A 97 12.46 -10.55 7.27
N GLU A 98 12.09 -11.32 6.25
CA GLU A 98 12.85 -12.49 5.81
C GLU A 98 14.00 -12.14 4.85
N GLY A 99 14.15 -10.86 4.46
CA GLY A 99 15.18 -10.40 3.53
C GLY A 99 15.01 -10.94 2.12
N HIS A 100 13.77 -11.14 1.69
CA HIS A 100 13.46 -11.68 0.37
C HIS A 100 13.55 -10.57 -0.69
N GLN A 101 14.07 -10.89 -1.90
CA GLN A 101 14.21 -9.93 -3.02
C GLN A 101 12.90 -9.25 -3.45
N LEU A 102 11.76 -9.78 -3.01
CA LEU A 102 10.43 -9.22 -3.28
C LEU A 102 10.15 -7.89 -2.56
N SER A 103 10.94 -7.55 -1.53
CA SER A 103 10.94 -6.19 -0.98
C SER A 103 11.38 -5.16 -2.03
N ASP A 104 12.29 -5.55 -2.94
CA ASP A 104 12.79 -4.69 -4.00
C ASP A 104 11.72 -4.43 -5.07
N MET A 105 10.89 -5.43 -5.37
CA MET A 105 9.72 -5.27 -6.26
C MET A 105 8.68 -4.31 -5.68
N PHE A 106 8.45 -4.37 -4.37
CA PHE A 106 7.58 -3.39 -3.70
C PHE A 106 8.16 -1.99 -3.76
N VAL A 107 9.46 -1.83 -3.52
CA VAL A 107 10.17 -0.54 -3.67
C VAL A 107 10.05 -0.04 -5.11
N ALA A 108 10.18 -0.92 -6.10
CA ALA A 108 9.98 -0.58 -7.52
C ALA A 108 8.52 -0.18 -7.81
N SER A 109 7.53 -0.85 -7.23
CA SER A 109 6.11 -0.49 -7.35
C SER A 109 5.77 0.86 -6.71
N MET A 110 6.56 1.29 -5.71
CA MET A 110 6.47 2.65 -5.15
C MET A 110 6.81 3.72 -6.19
N SER A 111 7.61 3.39 -7.20
CA SER A 111 7.89 4.27 -8.35
C SER A 111 6.66 4.51 -9.23
N ALA A 112 5.66 3.64 -9.18
CA ALA A 112 4.37 3.82 -9.86
C ALA A 112 3.51 4.94 -9.24
N ARG A 113 3.93 5.50 -8.09
CA ARG A 113 3.26 6.65 -7.44
C ARG A 113 3.67 8.01 -8.04
N LYS A 114 4.22 8.00 -9.25
CA LYS A 114 4.57 9.21 -10.00
C LYS A 114 3.49 10.31 -10.00
N PRO A 115 2.18 10.00 -10.16
CA PRO A 115 1.15 11.05 -10.15
C PRO A 115 1.15 11.89 -8.88
N MET A 116 1.27 11.27 -7.71
CA MET A 116 1.32 12.00 -6.44
C MET A 116 2.60 12.84 -6.30
N PHE A 117 3.75 12.31 -6.70
CA PHE A 117 5.01 13.07 -6.67
C PHE A 117 4.95 14.29 -7.58
N ASN A 118 4.44 14.11 -8.80
CA ASN A 118 4.28 15.18 -9.77
C ASN A 118 3.29 16.23 -9.25
N TYR A 119 2.19 15.81 -8.64
CA TYR A 119 1.22 16.71 -8.05
C TYR A 119 1.83 17.54 -6.92
N ILE A 120 2.51 16.91 -5.98
CA ILE A 120 3.19 17.63 -4.89
C ILE A 120 4.22 18.62 -5.45
N GLN A 121 5.03 18.22 -6.43
CA GLN A 121 6.00 19.11 -7.06
C GLN A 121 5.32 20.29 -7.72
N GLN A 122 4.26 20.05 -8.49
CA GLN A 122 3.48 21.13 -9.12
C GLN A 122 2.97 22.13 -8.08
N ARG A 123 2.38 21.66 -6.97
CA ARG A 123 1.86 22.55 -5.92
C ARG A 123 2.96 23.33 -5.20
N ILE A 124 4.17 22.79 -5.12
CA ILE A 124 5.36 23.50 -4.63
C ILE A 124 5.76 24.61 -5.62
N ASP A 125 5.81 24.29 -6.91
CA ASP A 125 6.18 25.23 -7.96
C ASP A 125 5.17 26.40 -8.09
N GLU A 126 3.88 26.12 -7.82
CA GLU A 126 2.79 27.09 -7.73
C GLU A 126 2.83 27.92 -6.43
N GLY A 127 3.70 27.58 -5.48
CA GLY A 127 3.83 28.28 -4.19
C GLY A 127 2.74 27.97 -3.17
N VAL A 128 1.87 27.01 -3.45
CA VAL A 128 0.79 26.56 -2.54
C VAL A 128 1.37 25.73 -1.41
N PHE A 129 2.25 24.78 -1.75
CA PHE A 129 2.99 24.03 -0.76
C PHE A 129 4.37 24.66 -0.51
N ARG A 130 4.84 24.58 0.74
CA ARG A 130 6.19 25.00 1.09
C ARG A 130 7.25 24.15 0.39
N PRO A 131 8.44 24.70 0.12
CA PRO A 131 9.53 23.92 -0.46
C PRO A 131 9.89 22.70 0.40
N MET A 132 9.86 21.52 -0.20
CA MET A 132 10.24 20.25 0.44
C MET A 132 10.54 19.18 -0.62
N ASN A 133 11.09 18.05 -0.19
CA ASN A 133 11.26 16.90 -1.08
C ASN A 133 9.91 16.17 -1.31
N PRO A 134 9.36 16.13 -2.54
CA PRO A 134 8.04 15.52 -2.82
C PRO A 134 8.00 14.03 -2.50
N GLN A 135 9.11 13.31 -2.65
CA GLN A 135 9.19 11.89 -2.36
C GLN A 135 9.09 11.62 -0.85
N LEU A 136 9.74 12.47 -0.03
CA LEU A 136 9.63 12.36 1.43
C LEU A 136 8.22 12.75 1.90
N ALA A 137 7.60 13.76 1.31
CA ALA A 137 6.22 14.13 1.61
C ALA A 137 5.25 12.98 1.30
N ALA A 138 5.38 12.37 0.13
CA ALA A 138 4.56 11.20 -0.23
C ALA A 138 4.79 10.01 0.70
N ARG A 139 6.04 9.76 1.12
CA ARG A 139 6.35 8.71 2.11
C ARG A 139 5.72 9.00 3.46
N ALA A 140 5.72 10.25 3.91
CA ALA A 140 5.06 10.65 5.15
C ALA A 140 3.55 10.40 5.08
N PHE A 141 2.90 10.80 3.98
CA PHE A 141 1.48 10.56 3.75
C PHE A 141 1.12 9.08 3.85
N PHE A 142 1.73 8.24 3.00
CA PHE A 142 1.44 6.81 3.04
C PHE A 142 1.92 6.12 4.32
N GLY A 143 2.96 6.65 4.95
CA GLY A 143 3.47 6.15 6.23
C GLY A 143 2.45 6.27 7.36
N MET A 144 1.67 7.35 7.42
CA MET A 144 0.59 7.50 8.40
C MET A 144 -0.46 6.39 8.22
N PHE A 145 -0.92 6.15 7.00
CA PHE A 145 -1.91 5.12 6.72
C PHE A 145 -1.35 3.70 6.93
N ALA A 146 -0.13 3.43 6.48
CA ALA A 146 0.52 2.14 6.68
C ALA A 146 0.74 1.83 8.16
N SER A 147 1.15 2.81 8.96
CA SER A 147 1.26 2.67 10.41
C SER A 147 -0.11 2.38 11.04
N PHE A 148 -1.15 3.09 10.63
CA PHE A 148 -2.50 2.85 11.12
C PHE A 148 -2.96 1.41 10.82
N VAL A 149 -2.83 0.93 9.58
CA VAL A 149 -3.17 -0.46 9.21
C VAL A 149 -2.35 -1.47 10.03
N LEU A 150 -1.05 -1.20 10.23
CA LEU A 150 -0.19 -2.07 11.04
C LEU A 150 -0.74 -2.21 12.47
N TRP A 151 -1.10 -1.12 13.12
CA TRP A 151 -1.65 -1.15 14.47
C TRP A 151 -3.05 -1.75 14.52
N GLN A 152 -3.96 -1.34 13.65
CA GLN A 152 -5.35 -1.77 13.67
C GLN A 152 -5.51 -3.24 13.27
N GLU A 153 -4.95 -3.63 12.14
CA GLU A 153 -5.24 -4.92 11.52
C GLU A 153 -4.18 -5.99 11.86
N ILE A 154 -2.90 -5.63 12.00
CA ILE A 154 -1.84 -6.61 12.25
C ILE A 154 -1.66 -6.84 13.75
N PHE A 155 -1.55 -5.77 14.54
CA PHE A 155 -1.44 -5.88 16.01
C PHE A 155 -2.81 -6.00 16.71
N GLY A 156 -3.93 -5.84 15.98
CA GLY A 156 -5.27 -6.14 16.47
C GLY A 156 -5.90 -5.05 17.37
N PHE A 157 -5.39 -3.82 17.33
CA PHE A 157 -5.94 -2.70 18.09
C PHE A 157 -7.39 -2.36 17.70
N LYS A 158 -7.82 -2.73 16.51
CA LYS A 158 -9.21 -2.58 16.05
C LYS A 158 -10.23 -3.20 17.02
N LYS A 159 -9.84 -4.24 17.78
CA LYS A 159 -10.70 -4.91 18.77
C LYS A 159 -10.96 -4.06 20.01
N THR A 160 -10.04 -3.18 20.37
CA THR A 160 -10.09 -2.37 21.58
C THR A 160 -10.33 -0.89 21.30
N GLN A 161 -9.85 -0.41 20.16
CA GLN A 161 -9.95 0.98 19.73
C GLN A 161 -10.31 1.04 18.23
N PRO A 162 -11.56 0.74 17.85
CA PRO A 162 -12.01 0.87 16.47
C PRO A 162 -12.12 2.35 16.10
N TYR A 163 -11.82 2.67 14.84
CA TYR A 163 -11.99 3.98 14.24
C TYR A 163 -12.72 3.84 12.91
N GLU A 164 -13.59 4.81 12.62
CA GLU A 164 -14.24 4.91 11.33
C GLU A 164 -13.22 5.40 10.27
N SER A 165 -13.14 4.72 9.14
CA SER A 165 -12.15 5.00 8.10
C SER A 165 -12.21 6.43 7.59
N GLU A 166 -13.39 6.98 7.45
CA GLU A 166 -13.57 8.36 6.99
C GLU A 166 -13.01 9.37 8.01
N GLU A 167 -13.14 9.11 9.31
CA GLU A 167 -12.55 9.94 10.37
C GLU A 167 -11.03 9.91 10.29
N VAL A 168 -10.45 8.71 10.11
CA VAL A 168 -9.00 8.53 9.96
C VAL A 168 -8.48 9.28 8.75
N VAL A 169 -9.14 9.12 7.60
CA VAL A 169 -8.73 9.80 6.36
C VAL A 169 -8.77 11.31 6.54
N ARG A 170 -9.86 11.87 7.06
CA ARG A 170 -9.99 13.32 7.30
C ARG A 170 -8.91 13.84 8.24
N THR A 171 -8.67 13.12 9.32
CA THR A 171 -7.67 13.52 10.32
C THR A 171 -6.27 13.54 9.71
N PHE A 172 -5.87 12.46 9.02
CA PHE A 172 -4.53 12.36 8.45
C PHE A 172 -4.32 13.35 7.30
N VAL A 173 -5.31 13.53 6.44
CA VAL A 173 -5.24 14.53 5.36
C VAL A 173 -5.15 15.94 5.94
N SER A 174 -5.93 16.27 6.97
CA SER A 174 -5.85 17.57 7.63
C SER A 174 -4.48 17.83 8.24
N ILE A 175 -3.90 16.84 8.96
CA ILE A 175 -2.56 16.94 9.53
C ILE A 175 -1.52 17.14 8.42
N PHE A 176 -1.61 16.33 7.36
CA PHE A 176 -0.68 16.38 6.23
C PHE A 176 -0.71 17.74 5.52
N LEU A 177 -1.89 18.20 5.12
CA LEU A 177 -2.06 19.46 4.39
C LEU A 177 -1.63 20.67 5.24
N LYS A 178 -1.94 20.71 6.52
CA LYS A 178 -1.45 21.75 7.42
C LYS A 178 0.07 21.79 7.51
N GLY A 179 0.73 20.62 7.48
CA GLY A 179 2.18 20.52 7.45
C GLY A 179 2.80 20.90 6.10
N MET A 180 2.01 20.85 5.01
CA MET A 180 2.45 21.19 3.65
C MET A 180 2.27 22.68 3.31
N SER A 181 1.31 23.34 3.95
CA SER A 181 0.95 24.75 3.65
C SER A 181 2.15 25.68 3.80
N ASN A 182 2.21 26.66 2.90
CA ASN A 182 3.15 27.77 3.03
C ASN A 182 2.70 28.67 4.19
N ALA A 183 3.55 28.97 5.14
CA ALA A 183 3.23 29.78 6.34
C ALA A 183 2.86 31.23 6.06
N SER A 184 2.69 31.60 4.78
CA SER A 184 2.36 32.96 4.33
C SER A 184 0.93 33.09 3.79
N SER A 185 0.04 32.14 4.08
CA SER A 185 -1.38 32.17 3.66
C SER A 185 -2.29 32.35 4.85
#